data_f01a445739396d0b8d8233c4f6f0c4dd
#
_entry.id   f01a445739396d0b8d8233c4f6f0c4dd
#
_cell.length_a   1.000
_cell.length_b   1.000
_cell.length_c   1.000
_cell.angle_alpha   90.00
_cell.angle_beta   90.00
_cell.angle_gamma   90.00
#
_symmetry.space_group_name_H-M   'P 1'
#
loop_
_entity.id
_entity.type
_entity.pdbx_description
1 polymer ?
#
loop_
_entity_poly.entity_id
_entity_poly.type
_entity_poly.pdbx_seq_one_letter_code
_entity_poly.pdbx_strand_id
1 'polypeptide(L)'
;MLKNPNQKVIKRMARNALKVNRRKTITLFLAVLLSSFLVFTIFTVGDSYFRLQKIQNIRMSGAEFDAIMYGVTDEQRQMCENNPNIALTGTVGVCGWVEKTNQDSTPDVGLIWADDGYWTQMMEPVREKLEGRYPIALDEIMVTKSALKECGYED
;
A
#
# COMPACT_ATOMS: atom_id res chain seq x y z
N MET A 1 -50.79 22.65 12.58
CA MET A 1 -49.52 23.37 12.41
C MET A 1 -49.77 24.63 11.63
N LEU A 2 -49.70 25.81 12.23
CA LEU A 2 -49.94 27.10 11.55
C LEU A 2 -48.73 27.40 10.65
N LYS A 3 -48.96 27.46 9.36
CA LYS A 3 -47.96 27.85 8.36
C LYS A 3 -47.51 29.29 8.61
N ASN A 4 -46.28 29.50 9.11
CA ASN A 4 -45.75 30.82 9.43
C ASN A 4 -45.62 31.67 8.12
N PRO A 5 -46.45 32.72 7.90
CA PRO A 5 -46.46 33.53 6.68
C PRO A 5 -45.19 34.36 6.55
N ASN A 6 -44.38 34.50 7.60
CA ASN A 6 -43.19 35.34 7.62
C ASN A 6 -42.02 34.77 6.80
N GLN A 7 -42.01 33.50 6.41
CA GLN A 7 -40.93 32.91 5.63
C GLN A 7 -40.73 33.62 4.25
N LYS A 8 -41.81 34.06 3.62
CA LYS A 8 -41.71 34.81 2.33
C LYS A 8 -41.05 36.18 2.53
N VAL A 9 -41.37 36.84 3.64
CA VAL A 9 -40.80 38.16 3.98
C VAL A 9 -39.32 38.01 4.31
N ILE A 10 -38.94 37.01 5.13
CA ILE A 10 -37.54 36.72 5.49
C ILE A 10 -36.72 36.39 4.24
N LYS A 11 -37.21 35.55 3.33
CA LYS A 11 -36.53 35.24 2.06
C LYS A 11 -36.35 36.47 1.18
N ARG A 12 -37.34 37.39 1.15
CA ARG A 12 -37.27 38.62 0.37
C ARG A 12 -36.26 39.60 0.95
N MET A 13 -36.23 39.74 2.28
CA MET A 13 -35.24 40.54 3.00
C MET A 13 -33.82 40.02 2.79
N ALA A 14 -33.61 38.70 2.94
CA ALA A 14 -32.32 38.07 2.69
C ALA A 14 -31.84 38.29 1.25
N ARG A 15 -32.70 38.10 0.25
CA ARG A 15 -32.33 38.38 -1.16
C ARG A 15 -31.97 39.84 -1.40
N ASN A 16 -32.70 40.79 -0.80
CA ASN A 16 -32.38 42.20 -0.95
C ASN A 16 -31.06 42.57 -0.27
N ALA A 17 -30.81 42.04 0.93
CA ALA A 17 -29.52 42.20 1.64
C ALA A 17 -28.33 41.68 0.82
N LEU A 18 -28.48 40.51 0.18
CA LEU A 18 -27.48 39.96 -0.71
C LEU A 18 -27.21 40.79 -1.95
N LYS A 19 -28.26 41.40 -2.52
CA LYS A 19 -28.15 42.31 -3.70
C LYS A 19 -27.46 43.61 -3.37
N VAL A 20 -27.80 44.23 -2.22
CA VAL A 20 -27.24 45.52 -1.80
C VAL A 20 -25.74 45.36 -1.44
N ASN A 21 -25.37 44.29 -0.80
CA ASN A 21 -24.00 44.03 -0.36
C ASN A 21 -23.23 43.02 -1.26
N ARG A 22 -23.44 43.08 -2.56
CA ARG A 22 -22.93 42.13 -3.54
C ARG A 22 -21.42 41.84 -3.40
N ARG A 23 -20.60 42.87 -3.24
CA ARG A 23 -19.14 42.73 -3.09
C ARG A 23 -18.78 41.95 -1.83
N LYS A 24 -19.38 42.31 -0.68
CA LYS A 24 -19.14 41.61 0.59
C LYS A 24 -19.59 40.13 0.55
N THR A 25 -20.74 39.88 -0.10
CA THR A 25 -21.26 38.52 -0.27
C THR A 25 -20.35 37.65 -1.14
N ILE A 26 -19.84 38.21 -2.26
CA ILE A 26 -18.89 37.48 -3.12
C ILE A 26 -17.60 37.19 -2.39
N THR A 27 -17.05 38.17 -1.66
CA THR A 27 -15.81 37.94 -0.86
C THR A 27 -16.01 36.88 0.20
N LEU A 28 -17.14 36.90 0.91
CA LEU A 28 -17.46 35.90 1.91
C LEU A 28 -17.59 34.49 1.26
N PHE A 29 -18.29 34.41 0.14
CA PHE A 29 -18.46 33.17 -0.60
C PHE A 29 -17.11 32.60 -1.07
N LEU A 30 -16.24 33.46 -1.63
CA LEU A 30 -14.89 33.04 -2.04
C LEU A 30 -14.04 32.59 -0.85
N ALA A 31 -14.13 33.28 0.29
CA ALA A 31 -13.42 32.87 1.50
C ALA A 31 -13.83 31.48 1.99
N VAL A 32 -15.14 31.22 2.04
CA VAL A 32 -15.68 29.89 2.43
C VAL A 32 -15.28 28.83 1.41
N LEU A 33 -15.35 29.13 0.12
CA LEU A 33 -14.96 28.21 -0.95
C LEU A 33 -13.47 27.85 -0.87
N LEU A 34 -12.59 28.85 -0.69
CA LEU A 34 -11.16 28.62 -0.53
C LEU A 34 -10.85 27.79 0.72
N SER A 35 -11.49 28.12 1.84
CA SER A 35 -11.32 27.34 3.08
C SER A 35 -11.74 25.89 2.91
N SER A 36 -12.89 25.64 2.30
CA SER A 36 -13.38 24.29 2.01
C SER A 36 -12.45 23.53 1.07
N PHE A 37 -11.95 24.22 0.04
CA PHE A 37 -11.00 23.64 -0.90
C PHE A 37 -9.67 23.25 -0.22
N LEU A 38 -9.14 24.12 0.65
CA LEU A 38 -7.92 23.81 1.41
C LEU A 38 -8.10 22.59 2.30
N VAL A 39 -9.20 22.54 3.04
CA VAL A 39 -9.50 21.38 3.91
C VAL A 39 -9.59 20.10 3.09
N PHE A 40 -10.35 20.12 1.99
CA PHE A 40 -10.48 18.98 1.07
C PHE A 40 -9.13 18.55 0.51
N THR A 41 -8.30 19.51 0.07
CA THR A 41 -6.97 19.22 -0.47
C THR A 41 -6.07 18.53 0.56
N ILE A 42 -6.05 19.02 1.81
CA ILE A 42 -5.24 18.44 2.88
C ILE A 42 -5.65 16.98 3.12
N PHE A 43 -6.94 16.67 3.21
CA PHE A 43 -7.41 15.31 3.40
C PHE A 43 -7.09 14.41 2.22
N THR A 44 -7.30 14.89 0.99
CA THR A 44 -7.05 14.09 -0.22
C THR A 44 -5.56 13.80 -0.41
N VAL A 45 -4.70 14.80 -0.22
CA VAL A 45 -3.24 14.63 -0.32
C VAL A 45 -2.73 13.74 0.80
N GLY A 46 -3.26 13.91 2.03
CA GLY A 46 -2.90 13.07 3.17
C GLY A 46 -3.22 11.59 2.92
N ASP A 47 -4.45 11.27 2.52
CA ASP A 47 -4.85 9.88 2.21
C ASP A 47 -3.98 9.28 1.08
N SER A 48 -3.76 10.05 0.01
CA SER A 48 -2.91 9.62 -1.10
C SER A 48 -1.47 9.35 -0.67
N TYR A 49 -0.91 10.18 0.21
CA TYR A 49 0.43 10.02 0.74
C TYR A 49 0.56 8.74 1.58
N PHE A 50 -0.38 8.48 2.48
CA PHE A 50 -0.36 7.25 3.29
C PHE A 50 -0.50 5.99 2.44
N ARG A 51 -1.35 6.00 1.42
CA ARG A 51 -1.47 4.89 0.46
C ARG A 51 -0.17 4.64 -0.29
N LEU A 52 0.46 5.71 -0.79
CA LEU A 52 1.75 5.59 -1.49
C LEU A 52 2.84 5.05 -0.58
N GLN A 53 2.93 5.52 0.67
CA GLN A 53 3.88 4.99 1.65
C GLN A 53 3.65 3.50 1.92
N LYS A 54 2.39 3.07 2.10
CA LYS A 54 2.07 1.66 2.29
C LYS A 54 2.55 0.82 1.10
N ILE A 55 2.22 1.22 -0.13
CA ILE A 55 2.64 0.52 -1.34
C ILE A 55 4.17 0.48 -1.47
N GLN A 56 4.85 1.58 -1.19
CA GLN A 56 6.32 1.62 -1.23
C GLN A 56 6.94 0.70 -0.19
N ASN A 57 6.43 0.69 1.04
CA ASN A 57 6.92 -0.20 2.08
C ASN A 57 6.75 -1.68 1.69
N ILE A 58 5.59 -2.07 1.18
CA ILE A 58 5.33 -3.44 0.71
C ILE A 58 6.29 -3.82 -0.42
N ARG A 59 6.51 -2.92 -1.40
CA ARG A 59 7.45 -3.16 -2.51
C ARG A 59 8.90 -3.26 -2.06
N MET A 60 9.31 -2.44 -1.11
CA MET A 60 10.68 -2.48 -0.56
C MET A 60 10.91 -3.71 0.31
N SER A 61 9.89 -4.15 1.02
CA SER A 61 9.96 -5.35 1.89
C SER A 61 9.82 -6.65 1.10
N GLY A 62 9.29 -6.59 -0.12
CA GLY A 62 9.03 -7.76 -0.97
C GLY A 62 7.82 -8.59 -0.56
N ALA A 63 7.11 -8.20 0.51
CA ALA A 63 5.90 -8.86 0.99
C ALA A 63 5.07 -7.92 1.87
N GLU A 64 3.79 -8.20 2.05
CA GLU A 64 2.93 -7.47 3.00
C GLU A 64 2.94 -8.19 4.35
N PHE A 65 3.39 -7.50 5.40
CA PHE A 65 3.35 -7.97 6.78
C PHE A 65 3.31 -6.79 7.75
N ASP A 66 2.77 -7.03 8.94
CA ASP A 66 2.70 -6.02 10.01
C ASP A 66 3.92 -6.10 10.94
N ALA A 67 4.50 -7.30 11.10
CA ALA A 67 5.67 -7.52 11.95
C ALA A 67 6.60 -8.57 11.37
N ILE A 68 7.89 -8.44 11.64
CA ILE A 68 8.92 -9.42 11.28
C ILE A 68 9.72 -9.79 12.52
N MET A 69 10.03 -11.07 12.64
CA MET A 69 10.90 -11.61 13.68
C MET A 69 12.10 -12.31 13.04
N TYR A 70 13.28 -12.04 13.54
CA TYR A 70 14.53 -12.63 13.05
C TYR A 70 15.03 -13.72 14.00
N GLY A 71 15.64 -14.76 13.45
CA GLY A 71 16.24 -15.84 14.23
C GLY A 71 15.24 -16.62 15.07
N VAL A 72 14.05 -16.83 14.54
CA VAL A 72 12.91 -17.47 15.21
C VAL A 72 13.19 -18.96 15.38
N THR A 73 12.97 -19.50 16.58
CA THR A 73 12.97 -20.94 16.84
C THR A 73 11.67 -21.60 16.40
N ASP A 74 11.66 -22.90 16.20
CA ASP A 74 10.46 -23.66 15.85
C ASP A 74 9.33 -23.50 16.87
N GLU A 75 9.68 -23.44 18.18
CA GLU A 75 8.71 -23.21 19.23
C GLU A 75 8.05 -21.82 19.12
N GLN A 76 8.84 -20.79 18.86
CA GLN A 76 8.32 -19.43 18.66
C GLN A 76 7.43 -19.34 17.41
N ARG A 77 7.82 -20.01 16.33
CA ARG A 77 7.01 -20.12 15.12
C ARG A 77 5.65 -20.75 15.41
N GLN A 78 5.64 -21.91 16.09
CA GLN A 78 4.41 -22.57 16.48
C GLN A 78 3.54 -21.73 17.41
N MET A 79 4.14 -20.95 18.31
CA MET A 79 3.38 -20.01 19.15
C MET A 79 2.69 -18.94 18.33
N CYS A 80 3.33 -18.43 17.29
CA CYS A 80 2.71 -17.46 16.36
C CYS A 80 1.59 -18.10 15.55
N GLU A 81 1.82 -19.28 14.97
CA GLU A 81 0.84 -20.03 14.18
C GLU A 81 -0.41 -20.39 14.97
N ASN A 82 -0.26 -20.69 16.25
CA ASN A 82 -1.37 -21.06 17.16
C ASN A 82 -2.05 -19.85 17.82
N ASN A 83 -1.59 -18.62 17.58
CA ASN A 83 -2.15 -17.44 18.21
C ASN A 83 -3.38 -16.95 17.43
N PRO A 84 -4.59 -16.93 18.06
CA PRO A 84 -5.81 -16.55 17.37
C PRO A 84 -5.88 -15.07 16.94
N ASN A 85 -4.97 -14.22 17.43
CA ASN A 85 -4.88 -12.81 17.03
C ASN A 85 -3.96 -12.59 15.82
N ILE A 86 -3.27 -13.63 15.33
CA ILE A 86 -2.42 -13.58 14.15
C ILE A 86 -3.20 -14.19 12.99
N ALA A 87 -3.50 -13.38 11.98
CA ALA A 87 -4.30 -13.81 10.85
C ALA A 87 -3.51 -14.70 9.88
N LEU A 88 -2.21 -14.44 9.73
CA LEU A 88 -1.34 -15.14 8.79
C LEU A 88 0.10 -15.10 9.30
N THR A 89 0.78 -16.22 9.19
CA THR A 89 2.22 -16.33 9.39
C THR A 89 2.89 -16.79 8.11
N GLY A 90 4.10 -16.31 7.86
CA GLY A 90 4.94 -16.75 6.76
C GLY A 90 6.39 -16.84 7.22
N THR A 91 7.09 -17.85 6.79
CA THR A 91 8.49 -18.09 7.14
C THR A 91 9.37 -17.96 5.91
N VAL A 92 10.48 -17.23 6.05
CA VAL A 92 11.48 -17.04 5.00
C VAL A 92 12.85 -17.38 5.56
N GLY A 93 13.62 -18.14 4.81
CA GLY A 93 15.02 -18.44 5.12
C GLY A 93 15.94 -18.05 3.96
N VAL A 94 17.09 -17.46 4.27
CA VAL A 94 18.14 -17.23 3.28
C VAL A 94 18.96 -18.50 3.16
N CYS A 95 18.99 -19.09 1.95
CA CYS A 95 19.71 -20.32 1.66
C CYS A 95 21.14 -20.07 1.18
N GLY A 96 21.38 -18.93 0.52
CA GLY A 96 22.69 -18.59 -0.03
C GLY A 96 22.61 -17.49 -1.07
N TRP A 97 23.71 -17.37 -1.83
CA TRP A 97 23.87 -16.40 -2.89
C TRP A 97 24.29 -17.11 -4.17
N VAL A 98 23.82 -16.64 -5.31
CA VAL A 98 24.22 -17.16 -6.61
C VAL A 98 25.47 -16.43 -7.05
N GLU A 99 26.57 -17.15 -7.22
CA GLU A 99 27.79 -16.60 -7.78
C GLU A 99 27.70 -16.51 -9.31
N LYS A 100 28.01 -15.34 -9.87
CA LYS A 100 28.14 -15.18 -11.31
C LYS A 100 29.46 -15.79 -11.79
N THR A 101 29.38 -16.59 -12.85
CA THR A 101 30.54 -17.22 -13.48
C THR A 101 31.43 -16.23 -14.24
N ASN A 102 30.98 -15.01 -14.47
CA ASN A 102 31.73 -13.95 -15.19
C ASN A 102 32.36 -12.94 -14.23
N GLN A 103 33.62 -12.73 -14.34
CA GLN A 103 34.61 -12.17 -13.44
C GLN A 103 34.42 -10.75 -12.88
N ASP A 104 33.39 -9.97 -13.23
CA ASP A 104 33.38 -8.52 -12.93
C ASP A 104 32.21 -7.99 -12.14
N SER A 105 31.34 -8.79 -11.62
CA SER A 105 30.26 -8.28 -10.75
C SER A 105 29.85 -9.26 -9.67
N THR A 106 29.83 -8.80 -8.42
CA THR A 106 29.22 -9.51 -7.32
C THR A 106 27.77 -9.83 -7.67
N PRO A 107 27.31 -11.06 -7.54
CA PRO A 107 25.93 -11.40 -7.79
C PRO A 107 25.05 -10.82 -6.68
N ASP A 108 24.13 -9.96 -7.05
CA ASP A 108 23.13 -9.42 -6.14
C ASP A 108 21.89 -10.33 -6.02
N VAL A 109 22.01 -11.60 -6.41
CA VAL A 109 20.90 -12.56 -6.40
C VAL A 109 21.02 -13.48 -5.19
N GLY A 110 20.16 -13.26 -4.22
CA GLY A 110 19.99 -14.15 -3.06
C GLY A 110 19.06 -15.31 -3.36
N LEU A 111 19.39 -16.47 -2.86
CA LEU A 111 18.53 -17.64 -2.86
C LEU A 111 17.80 -17.72 -1.52
N ILE A 112 16.47 -17.68 -1.58
CA ILE A 112 15.61 -17.77 -0.41
C ILE A 112 14.70 -18.99 -0.50
N TRP A 113 14.41 -19.58 0.65
CA TRP A 113 13.31 -20.51 0.82
C TRP A 113 12.19 -19.79 1.58
N ALA A 114 10.98 -20.10 1.24
CA ALA A 114 9.83 -19.59 1.97
C ALA A 114 8.69 -20.61 1.98
N ASP A 115 7.84 -20.52 2.99
CA ASP A 115 6.67 -21.38 3.10
C ASP A 115 5.52 -20.92 2.18
N ASP A 116 4.49 -21.74 2.11
CA ASP A 116 3.34 -21.53 1.25
C ASP A 116 2.56 -20.25 1.62
N GLY A 117 2.44 -19.94 2.90
CA GLY A 117 1.78 -18.71 3.38
C GLY A 117 2.46 -17.45 2.88
N TYR A 118 3.78 -17.43 2.91
CA TYR A 118 4.57 -16.31 2.38
C TYR A 118 4.40 -16.16 0.86
N TRP A 119 4.59 -17.26 0.10
CA TRP A 119 4.52 -17.21 -1.37
C TRP A 119 3.15 -16.87 -1.91
N THR A 120 2.10 -17.47 -1.36
CA THR A 120 0.75 -17.35 -1.93
C THR A 120 0.00 -16.13 -1.46
N GLN A 121 0.24 -15.66 -0.23
CA GLN A 121 -0.53 -14.59 0.38
C GLN A 121 0.29 -13.34 0.63
N MET A 122 1.42 -13.44 1.34
CA MET A 122 2.21 -12.24 1.70
C MET A 122 2.88 -11.59 0.49
N MET A 123 3.32 -12.36 -0.50
CA MET A 123 3.90 -11.84 -1.74
C MET A 123 2.87 -11.42 -2.80
N GLU A 124 1.59 -11.74 -2.63
CA GLU A 124 0.56 -11.41 -3.63
C GLU A 124 0.57 -9.93 -4.05
N PRO A 125 0.64 -8.94 -3.12
CA PRO A 125 0.60 -7.52 -3.49
C PRO A 125 1.81 -7.00 -4.28
N VAL A 126 2.94 -7.71 -4.22
CA VAL A 126 4.17 -7.34 -4.95
C VAL A 126 4.38 -8.12 -6.23
N ARG A 127 3.65 -9.21 -6.40
CA ARG A 127 3.73 -10.07 -7.57
C ARG A 127 2.98 -9.44 -8.74
N GLU A 128 3.69 -9.11 -9.81
CA GLU A 128 3.07 -8.57 -11.03
C GLU A 128 2.48 -9.68 -11.90
N LYS A 129 3.25 -10.74 -12.17
CA LYS A 129 2.84 -11.87 -13.00
C LYS A 129 3.63 -13.12 -12.60
N LEU A 130 2.92 -14.21 -12.44
CA LEU A 130 3.50 -15.55 -12.26
C LEU A 130 3.37 -16.33 -13.57
N GLU A 131 4.48 -16.82 -14.10
CA GLU A 131 4.53 -17.72 -15.23
C GLU A 131 4.93 -19.11 -14.71
N GLY A 132 4.04 -20.08 -14.82
CA GLY A 132 4.20 -21.40 -14.23
C GLY A 132 3.57 -21.53 -12.84
N ARG A 133 4.23 -22.27 -11.96
CA ARG A 133 3.77 -22.54 -10.57
C ARG A 133 4.87 -22.34 -9.56
N TYR A 134 4.51 -22.26 -8.31
CA TYR A 134 5.49 -22.27 -7.22
C TYR A 134 6.26 -23.59 -7.16
N PRO A 135 7.55 -23.57 -6.77
CA PRO A 135 8.35 -24.76 -6.57
C PRO A 135 7.71 -25.71 -5.55
N ILE A 136 7.66 -26.99 -5.89
CA ILE A 136 7.15 -28.05 -5.01
C ILE A 136 8.25 -29.07 -4.74
N ALA A 137 9.10 -29.32 -5.75
CA ALA A 137 10.22 -30.25 -5.64
C ALA A 137 11.51 -29.55 -5.18
N LEU A 138 12.44 -30.31 -4.62
CA LEU A 138 13.71 -29.79 -4.08
C LEU A 138 14.65 -29.22 -5.16
N ASP A 139 14.47 -29.63 -6.40
CA ASP A 139 15.23 -29.22 -7.58
C ASP A 139 14.57 -28.14 -8.43
N GLU A 140 13.41 -27.64 -7.97
CA GLU A 140 12.69 -26.56 -8.62
C GLU A 140 13.02 -25.22 -7.96
N ILE A 141 13.19 -24.19 -8.80
CA ILE A 141 13.35 -22.80 -8.35
C ILE A 141 12.41 -21.89 -9.12
N MET A 142 12.02 -20.80 -8.49
CA MET A 142 11.32 -19.69 -9.12
C MET A 142 12.28 -18.51 -9.18
N VAL A 143 12.39 -17.91 -10.37
CA VAL A 143 13.35 -16.84 -10.62
C VAL A 143 12.64 -15.64 -11.23
N THR A 144 13.03 -14.43 -10.84
CA THR A 144 12.54 -13.22 -11.50
C THR A 144 13.20 -13.05 -12.86
N LYS A 145 12.51 -12.44 -13.83
CA LYS A 145 13.07 -12.16 -15.17
C LYS A 145 14.34 -11.31 -15.09
N SER A 146 14.41 -10.36 -14.15
CA SER A 146 15.61 -9.56 -13.92
C SER A 146 16.79 -10.42 -13.46
N ALA A 147 16.57 -11.33 -12.52
CA ALA A 147 17.62 -12.23 -12.04
C ALA A 147 18.11 -13.19 -13.14
N LEU A 148 17.22 -13.73 -13.98
CA LEU A 148 17.59 -14.53 -15.15
C LEU A 148 18.52 -13.75 -16.08
N LYS A 149 18.15 -12.51 -16.40
CA LYS A 149 18.93 -11.63 -17.26
C LYS A 149 20.30 -11.31 -16.65
N GLU A 150 20.37 -11.05 -15.35
CA GLU A 150 21.63 -10.82 -14.65
C GLU A 150 22.51 -12.05 -14.60
N CYS A 151 21.93 -13.25 -14.54
CA CYS A 151 22.64 -14.52 -14.64
C CYS A 151 23.08 -14.86 -16.08
N GLY A 152 22.73 -14.03 -17.08
CA GLY A 152 23.14 -14.22 -18.47
C GLY A 152 22.25 -15.16 -19.29
N TYR A 153 21.06 -15.48 -18.78
CA TYR A 153 20.05 -16.20 -19.53
C TYR A 153 19.16 -15.19 -20.26
N GLU A 154 19.20 -15.17 -21.58
CA GLU A 154 18.28 -14.43 -22.43
C GLU A 154 17.05 -15.32 -22.71
N ASP A 155 15.85 -14.71 -22.76
CA ASP A 155 14.57 -15.36 -23.13
C ASP A 155 14.59 -15.95 -24.54
#